data_4f706fdfe39dadff40fcd1a24b6b2fc2
#
_entry.id   4f706fdfe39dadff40fcd1a24b6b2fc2
#
_cell.length_a   1.000
_cell.length_b   1.000
_cell.length_c   1.000
_cell.angle_alpha   90.00
_cell.angle_beta   90.00
_cell.angle_gamma   90.00
#
_symmetry.space_group_name_H-M   'P 1'
#
loop_
_entity.id
_entity.type
_entity.pdbx_description
1 polymer ?
#
loop_
_entity_poly.entity_id
_entity_poly.type
_entity_poly.pdbx_seq_one_letter_code
_entity_poly.pdbx_strand_id
1 'polypeptide(L)' 'MSKSVGSLNEILATRVRTVYPYRVNFDNITRNQIEEMAAWCINNCKDLWREEHYHALYFQFTDDYDAMIFMLKFGGRGNV' A
#
# COMPACT_ATOMS: atom_id res chain seq x y z
N MET A 1 22.54 -2.69 15.86
CA MET A 1 22.47 -2.37 15.34
C MET A 1 22.33 -2.30 14.90
N SER A 2 22.20 -2.76 15.11
CA SER A 2 22.00 -2.53 14.54
C SER A 2 21.69 -2.56 14.11
N LYS A 3 21.37 -2.83 14.43
CA LYS A 3 21.01 -2.81 13.89
C LYS A 3 20.86 -2.67 13.24
N SER A 4 20.90 -2.84 13.47
CA SER A 4 20.76 -2.65 12.69
C SER A 4 20.67 -2.82 12.06
N VAL A 5 20.56 -3.02 12.40
CA VAL A 5 20.72 -3.21 11.67
C VAL A 5 20.80 -3.82 11.35
N GLY A 6 20.69 -4.20 11.59
CA GLY A 6 20.97 -4.70 11.08
C GLY A 6 21.07 -5.10 10.62
N SER A 7 20.83 -6.07 11.80
CA SER A 7 21.48 -6.13 10.72
C SER A 7 20.80 -5.75 9.48
N LEU A 8 21.53 -5.34 8.78
CA LEU A 8 21.02 -4.78 7.59
C LEU A 8 20.63 -5.81 6.56
N ASN A 9 21.31 -6.90 6.55
CA ASN A 9 21.12 -7.88 5.49
C ASN A 9 19.79 -8.57 5.56
N GLU A 10 19.42 -8.99 6.74
CA GLU A 10 18.15 -9.67 6.85
C GLU A 10 17.02 -8.70 6.60
N ILE A 11 17.24 -7.43 6.92
CA ILE A 11 16.25 -6.43 6.63
C ILE A 11 16.05 -6.33 5.13
N LEU A 12 17.13 -6.32 4.40
CA LEU A 12 17.06 -6.27 2.95
C LEU A 12 16.32 -7.45 2.38
N ALA A 13 16.67 -8.63 2.86
CA ALA A 13 16.05 -9.83 2.37
C ALA A 13 14.55 -9.80 2.64
N THR A 14 14.20 -9.35 3.83
CA THR A 14 12.79 -9.28 4.21
C THR A 14 12.05 -8.33 3.31
N ARG A 15 12.63 -7.17 3.07
CA ARG A 15 11.97 -6.17 2.25
C ARG A 15 11.70 -6.67 0.85
N VAL A 16 12.67 -7.32 0.25
CA VAL A 16 12.49 -7.76 -1.12
C VAL A 16 11.53 -8.92 -1.22
N ARG A 17 11.20 -9.54 -0.09
CA ARG A 17 10.24 -10.64 -0.10
C ARG A 17 8.84 -10.22 0.18
N THR A 18 8.62 -8.95 0.53
CA THR A 18 7.27 -8.50 0.80
C THR A 18 6.47 -8.46 -0.49
N VAL A 19 5.32 -9.09 -0.47
CA VAL A 19 4.45 -9.17 -1.62
C VAL A 19 3.15 -8.46 -1.30
N TYR A 20 2.69 -7.64 -2.25
CA TYR A 20 1.44 -6.91 -2.11
C TYR A 20 0.47 -7.42 -3.16
N PRO A 21 -0.24 -8.52 -2.89
CA PRO A 21 -1.05 -9.16 -3.92
C PRO A 21 -2.32 -8.43 -4.28
N TYR A 22 -2.80 -7.54 -3.42
CA TYR A 22 -4.07 -6.88 -3.64
C TYR A 22 -3.84 -5.45 -4.09
N ARG A 23 -4.33 -5.11 -5.27
CA ARG A 23 -4.11 -3.81 -5.88
C ARG A 23 -5.42 -3.15 -6.20
N VAL A 24 -5.54 -1.87 -5.87
CA VAL A 24 -6.69 -1.05 -6.22
C VAL A 24 -6.21 0.07 -7.12
N ASN A 25 -6.72 0.11 -8.34
CA ASN A 25 -6.29 1.04 -9.36
C ASN A 25 -7.26 2.19 -9.50
N PHE A 26 -6.72 3.36 -9.85
CA PHE A 26 -7.52 4.54 -10.11
C PHE A 26 -7.10 5.12 -11.45
N ASP A 27 -8.07 5.71 -12.15
CA ASP A 27 -7.77 6.32 -13.45
C ASP A 27 -7.32 7.76 -13.31
N ASN A 28 -7.92 8.50 -12.39
CA ASN A 28 -7.76 9.94 -12.42
C ASN A 28 -8.11 10.53 -11.06
N ILE A 29 -7.10 10.78 -10.25
CA ILE A 29 -7.32 11.41 -8.95
C ILE A 29 -6.28 12.49 -8.75
N THR A 30 -6.63 13.47 -7.91
CA THR A 30 -5.75 14.59 -7.65
C THR A 30 -4.76 14.25 -6.55
N ARG A 31 -3.74 15.10 -6.41
CA ARG A 31 -2.78 14.92 -5.34
C ARG A 31 -3.47 14.96 -3.97
N ASN A 32 -4.43 15.87 -3.80
CA ASN A 32 -5.13 15.96 -2.54
C ASN A 32 -5.88 14.67 -2.22
N GLN A 33 -6.46 14.05 -3.23
CA GLN A 33 -7.14 12.79 -3.05
C GLN A 33 -6.15 11.68 -2.69
N ILE A 34 -4.97 11.68 -3.30
CA ILE A 34 -3.94 10.70 -2.97
C ILE A 34 -3.54 10.85 -1.52
N GLU A 35 -3.35 12.09 -1.07
CA GLU A 35 -2.95 12.34 0.31
C GLU A 35 -4.04 11.91 1.29
N GLU A 36 -5.29 12.15 0.92
CA GLU A 36 -6.40 11.73 1.75
C GLU A 36 -6.46 10.22 1.87
N MET A 37 -6.25 9.52 0.76
CA MET A 37 -6.26 8.07 0.74
C MET A 37 -5.11 7.50 1.56
N ALA A 38 -3.93 8.10 1.44
CA ALA A 38 -2.78 7.64 2.20
C ALA A 38 -3.01 7.85 3.70
N ALA A 39 -3.58 8.98 4.07
CA ALA A 39 -3.89 9.25 5.47
C ALA A 39 -4.88 8.22 6.01
N TRP A 40 -5.87 7.85 5.19
CA TRP A 40 -6.81 6.83 5.59
C TRP A 40 -6.11 5.50 5.85
N CYS A 41 -5.20 5.13 4.96
CA CYS A 41 -4.45 3.89 5.12
C CYS A 41 -3.62 3.89 6.39
N ILE A 42 -2.97 5.01 6.68
CA ILE A 42 -2.17 5.12 7.91
C ILE A 42 -3.03 4.86 9.14
N ASN A 43 -4.27 5.32 9.11
CA ASN A 43 -5.13 5.24 10.28
C ASN A 43 -5.97 3.97 10.33
N ASN A 44 -6.16 3.28 9.22
CA ASN A 44 -7.14 2.20 9.17
C ASN A 44 -6.60 0.85 8.73
N CYS A 45 -5.53 0.80 7.98
CA CYS A 45 -5.01 -0.49 7.53
C CYS A 45 -4.39 -1.24 8.68
N LYS A 46 -4.65 -2.53 8.72
CA LYS A 46 -4.12 -3.39 9.77
C LYS A 46 -2.76 -3.95 9.41
N ASP A 47 -2.45 -3.97 8.12
CA ASP A 47 -1.21 -4.56 7.64
C ASP A 47 -0.54 -3.59 6.69
N LEU A 48 0.45 -4.06 5.96
CA LEU A 48 1.26 -3.21 5.11
C LEU A 48 0.51 -2.78 3.86
N TRP A 49 0.85 -1.61 3.39
CA TRP A 49 0.28 -1.05 2.17
C TRP A 49 1.30 -0.11 1.56
N ARG A 50 1.11 0.20 0.28
CA ARG A 50 1.93 1.21 -0.35
C ARG A 50 1.19 1.80 -1.53
N GLU A 51 1.65 2.96 -1.98
CA GLU A 51 1.05 3.64 -3.12
C GLU A 51 2.07 3.77 -4.24
N GLU A 52 1.56 3.86 -5.45
CA GLU A 52 2.37 4.07 -6.63
C GLU A 52 1.67 5.11 -7.49
N HIS A 53 2.38 6.16 -7.88
CA HIS A 53 1.78 7.19 -8.70
C HIS A 53 2.72 7.72 -9.76
N TYR A 54 3.74 6.96 -10.07
CA TYR A 54 4.72 7.35 -11.09
C TYR A 54 4.25 6.97 -12.47
N HIS A 55 4.07 5.70 -12.71
CA HIS A 55 3.68 5.18 -14.01
C HIS A 55 2.21 4.83 -14.05
N ALA A 56 1.66 4.56 -12.92
CA ALA A 56 0.27 4.22 -12.79
C ALA A 56 -0.17 4.71 -11.42
N LEU A 57 -1.45 4.69 -11.18
CA LEU A 57 -1.98 5.19 -9.93
C LEU A 57 -2.72 4.07 -9.24
N TYR A 58 -2.11 3.52 -8.21
CA TYR A 58 -2.73 2.42 -7.48
C TYR A 58 -2.20 2.36 -6.06
N PHE A 59 -2.97 1.68 -5.23
CA PHE A 59 -2.58 1.34 -3.87
C PHE A 59 -2.51 -0.18 -3.79
N GLN A 60 -1.52 -0.69 -3.08
CA GLN A 60 -1.33 -2.13 -2.93
C GLN A 60 -1.38 -2.48 -1.46
N PHE A 61 -1.91 -3.65 -1.18
CA PHE A 61 -2.12 -4.10 0.19
C PHE A 61 -1.67 -5.54 0.35
N THR A 62 -1.23 -5.86 1.56
CA THR A 62 -0.90 -7.25 1.88
C THR A 62 -2.10 -7.99 2.45
N ASP A 63 -3.12 -7.27 2.91
CA ASP A 63 -4.30 -7.85 3.51
C ASP A 63 -5.52 -7.58 2.63
N ASP A 64 -6.28 -8.63 2.32
CA ASP A 64 -7.41 -8.49 1.42
C ASP A 64 -8.54 -7.67 2.03
N TYR A 65 -8.71 -7.77 3.35
CA TYR A 65 -9.75 -6.99 4.01
C TYR A 65 -9.45 -5.50 3.92
N ASP A 66 -8.18 -5.13 4.16
CA ASP A 66 -7.78 -3.74 4.04
C ASP A 66 -8.06 -3.22 2.63
N ALA A 67 -7.72 -4.01 1.62
CA ALA A 67 -7.94 -3.62 0.23
C ALA A 67 -9.42 -3.47 -0.06
N MET A 68 -10.23 -4.38 0.45
CA MET A 68 -11.65 -4.35 0.20
C MET A 68 -12.30 -3.11 0.83
N ILE A 69 -11.95 -2.82 2.08
CA ILE A 69 -12.52 -1.66 2.75
C ILE A 69 -12.06 -0.37 2.06
N PHE A 70 -10.79 -0.33 1.66
CA PHE A 70 -10.27 0.82 0.92
C PHE A 70 -11.08 1.03 -0.36
N MET A 71 -11.33 -0.04 -1.08
CA MET A 71 -12.08 0.04 -2.33
C MET A 71 -13.50 0.50 -2.11
N LEU A 72 -14.12 0.03 -1.03
CA LEU A 72 -15.48 0.46 -0.70
C LEU A 72 -15.53 1.93 -0.34
N LYS A 73 -14.47 2.42 0.30
CA LYS A 73 -14.43 3.81 0.74
C LYS A 73 -14.17 4.76 -0.42
N PHE A 74 -13.22 4.42 -1.28
CA PHE A 74 -12.74 5.34 -2.29
C PHE A 74 -13.10 4.97 -3.71
N GLY A 75 -13.67 3.81 -3.93
CA GLY A 75 -13.91 3.33 -5.28
C GLY A 75 -12.65 2.72 -5.85
N GLY A 76 -12.45 2.89 -7.13
CA GLY A 76 -11.31 2.27 -7.77
C GLY A 76 -11.63 0.87 -8.24
N ARG A 77 -10.69 0.28 -8.95
CA ARG A 77 -10.86 -1.05 -9.49
C ARG A 77 -9.79 -1.96 -8.91
N GLY A 78 -10.23 -2.97 -8.20
CA GLY A 78 -9.34 -3.87 -7.54
C GLY A 78 -9.28 -5.23 -8.17
N ASN A 79 -8.31 -6.02 -7.72
CA ASN A 79 -8.20 -7.42 -8.11
C ASN A 79 -8.60 -8.33 -6.96
N VAL A 80 -9.36 -7.81 -6.04
CA VAL A 80 -9.81 -8.59 -4.89
C VAL A 80 -11.24 -9.05 -5.06
#